data_113b6e6191820c7573d10b6f09250b03
#
_entry.id   113b6e6191820c7573d10b6f09250b03
#
_cell.length_a   1.000
_cell.length_b   1.000
_cell.length_c   1.000
_cell.angle_alpha   90.00
_cell.angle_beta   90.00
_cell.angle_gamma   90.00
#
_symmetry.space_group_name_H-M   'P 1'
#
loop_
_entity.id
_entity.type
_entity.pdbx_description
1 polymer ?
#
loop_
_entity_poly.entity_id
_entity_poly.type
_entity_poly.pdbx_seq_one_letter_code
_entity_poly.pdbx_strand_id
1 'polypeptide(L)'
;MNDLERFRGTLQYEKVDRAPFYEFMWPAWAETAERWAKEGGYVAGKTDFGCDKWVVEFSWFWPQPPFVREILAEDEEYATYVDPQGIVMREFKKNPQSSMPQFIRFPVETREDFRKYWRERMRPDLTQRIGPDWREKLRSYRKRDFPFVVIADRWGGFFGPIRNLVGVERLCTLFYDDPAFVEEMLEADADFLIGLLSQILEETEIDVFAFWEDMAYHTAPLISPQLARKFMLPRYRKVVDFGRSHGVHFFALDSDGSIDPLIPVWMDSGIDILYPFEVQAGMDVLAVRKKYGRSLRIWGGVDKRPLSVGPEAIDKELERVKPLIDDGGYVPMLDHSATPDTPYQNYRYFLEHLRKIL
;
A
#
# COMPACT_ATOMS: atom_id res chain seq x y z
N MET A 1 -14.08 5.29 23.75
CA MET A 1 -13.95 4.25 22.72
C MET A 1 -12.54 3.70 22.72
N ASN A 2 -12.35 2.39 22.52
CA ASN A 2 -11.01 1.85 22.22
C ASN A 2 -10.66 2.08 20.74
N ASP A 3 -9.43 1.81 20.36
CA ASP A 3 -8.92 2.13 19.02
C ASP A 3 -9.58 1.28 17.92
N LEU A 4 -9.95 0.03 18.22
CA LEU A 4 -10.69 -0.84 17.29
C LEU A 4 -12.10 -0.34 17.05
N GLU A 5 -12.84 0.02 18.10
CA GLU A 5 -14.20 0.55 18.00
C GLU A 5 -14.22 1.86 17.21
N ARG A 6 -13.27 2.76 17.49
CA ARG A 6 -13.13 4.04 16.77
C ARG A 6 -12.84 3.81 15.29
N PHE A 7 -11.89 2.94 14.99
CA PHE A 7 -11.49 2.64 13.61
C PHE A 7 -12.66 2.05 12.82
N ARG A 8 -13.28 0.98 13.34
CA ARG A 8 -14.42 0.32 12.66
C ARG A 8 -15.61 1.26 12.54
N GLY A 9 -15.95 1.98 13.61
CA GLY A 9 -17.06 2.95 13.61
C GLY A 9 -16.87 4.05 12.58
N THR A 10 -15.65 4.60 12.46
CA THR A 10 -15.32 5.58 11.42
C THR A 10 -15.54 5.02 10.02
N LEU A 11 -15.04 3.80 9.74
CA LEU A 11 -15.20 3.18 8.41
C LEU A 11 -16.65 2.75 8.12
N GLN A 12 -17.47 2.54 9.13
CA GLN A 12 -18.90 2.22 9.02
C GLN A 12 -19.80 3.45 9.02
N TYR A 13 -19.21 4.66 9.11
CA TYR A 13 -19.94 5.93 9.24
C TYR A 13 -20.83 6.01 10.49
N GLU A 14 -20.42 5.30 11.54
CA GLU A 14 -21.05 5.36 12.85
C GLU A 14 -20.55 6.55 13.65
N LYS A 15 -21.29 6.92 14.69
CA LYS A 15 -20.87 7.99 15.59
C LYS A 15 -19.70 7.51 16.47
N VAL A 16 -18.58 8.18 16.36
CA VAL A 16 -17.34 7.93 17.13
C VAL A 16 -17.01 9.14 18.03
N ASP A 17 -16.12 8.95 18.99
CA ASP A 17 -15.64 10.04 19.85
C ASP A 17 -14.76 11.03 19.07
N ARG A 18 -14.00 10.57 18.10
CA ARG A 18 -13.20 11.31 17.11
C ARG A 18 -12.79 10.38 15.96
N ALA A 19 -12.27 10.92 14.87
CA ALA A 19 -11.66 10.10 13.84
C ALA A 19 -10.35 9.44 14.33
N PRO A 20 -9.90 8.31 13.71
CA PRO A 20 -8.62 7.69 14.02
C PRO A 20 -7.44 8.60 13.72
N PHE A 21 -6.43 8.56 14.58
CA PHE A 21 -5.21 9.33 14.46
C PHE A 21 -4.02 8.41 14.17
N TYR A 22 -3.53 8.43 12.93
CA TYR A 22 -2.37 7.66 12.49
C TYR A 22 -1.40 8.53 11.72
N GLU A 23 -0.12 8.18 11.77
CA GLU A 23 0.84 8.62 10.76
C GLU A 23 0.61 7.86 9.45
N PHE A 24 1.06 8.42 8.34
CA PHE A 24 1.21 7.63 7.10
C PHE A 24 2.15 6.45 7.37
N MET A 25 1.87 5.29 6.80
CA MET A 25 2.60 4.03 7.11
C MET A 25 4.10 4.12 6.85
N TRP A 26 4.51 4.92 5.88
CA TRP A 26 5.91 5.27 5.58
C TRP A 26 6.07 6.79 5.68
N PRO A 27 6.19 7.36 6.90
CA PRO A 27 5.99 8.79 7.13
C PRO A 27 7.03 9.68 6.47
N ALA A 28 8.23 9.15 6.22
CA ALA A 28 9.35 9.91 5.69
C ALA A 28 10.23 9.07 4.77
N TRP A 29 10.79 9.69 3.74
CA TRP A 29 11.87 9.12 2.97
C TRP A 29 13.14 8.99 3.84
N ALA A 30 14.12 8.18 3.42
CA ALA A 30 15.33 7.96 4.22
C ALA A 30 16.09 9.26 4.50
N GLU A 31 16.29 10.10 3.49
CA GLU A 31 16.93 11.40 3.62
C GLU A 31 16.12 12.37 4.52
N THR A 32 14.80 12.29 4.47
CA THR A 32 13.91 13.04 5.35
C THR A 32 14.10 12.59 6.79
N ALA A 33 14.11 11.28 7.04
CA ALA A 33 14.32 10.70 8.37
C ALA A 33 15.70 11.07 8.94
N GLU A 34 16.76 11.05 8.11
CA GLU A 34 18.11 11.49 8.48
C GLU A 34 18.14 12.99 8.86
N ARG A 35 17.47 13.83 8.07
CA ARG A 35 17.30 15.24 8.38
C ARG A 35 16.58 15.44 9.71
N TRP A 36 15.45 14.79 9.90
CA TRP A 36 14.64 14.89 11.11
C TRP A 36 15.37 14.40 12.37
N ALA A 37 16.22 13.37 12.23
CA ALA A 37 17.07 12.91 13.32
C ALA A 37 18.06 14.00 13.77
N LYS A 38 18.59 14.78 12.84
CA LYS A 38 19.51 15.92 13.14
C LYS A 38 18.76 17.13 13.68
N GLU A 39 17.56 17.42 13.21
CA GLU A 39 16.76 18.60 13.60
C GLU A 39 16.07 18.42 14.95
N GLY A 40 15.64 17.25 15.33
CA GLY A 40 14.83 17.05 16.54
C GLY A 40 14.85 15.63 17.13
N GLY A 41 15.80 14.80 16.73
CA GLY A 41 15.97 13.46 17.32
C GLY A 41 14.92 12.44 16.86
N TYR A 42 14.32 12.63 15.69
CA TYR A 42 13.40 11.64 15.11
C TYR A 42 14.10 10.29 14.93
N VAL A 43 13.41 9.22 15.32
CA VAL A 43 13.86 7.84 15.09
C VAL A 43 12.68 7.06 14.51
N ALA A 44 12.83 6.63 13.26
CA ALA A 44 11.79 5.87 12.56
C ALA A 44 11.31 4.65 13.36
N GLY A 45 9.99 4.51 13.50
CA GLY A 45 9.36 3.43 14.25
C GLY A 45 9.55 3.48 15.78
N LYS A 46 10.18 4.54 16.33
CA LYS A 46 10.39 4.69 17.79
C LYS A 46 9.90 6.03 18.34
N THR A 47 9.88 7.09 17.51
CA THR A 47 9.35 8.38 17.95
C THR A 47 7.84 8.25 18.12
N ASP A 48 7.34 8.53 19.32
CA ASP A 48 5.92 8.45 19.66
C ASP A 48 5.27 9.82 19.49
N PHE A 49 4.29 9.88 18.61
CA PHE A 49 3.44 11.06 18.37
C PHE A 49 2.06 10.93 19.03
N GLY A 50 1.85 9.90 19.84
CA GLY A 50 0.57 9.62 20.51
C GLY A 50 -0.52 9.19 19.53
N CYS A 51 -0.16 8.50 18.48
CA CYS A 51 -1.09 7.90 17.53
C CYS A 51 -1.92 6.78 18.17
N ASP A 52 -3.10 6.52 17.62
CA ASP A 52 -3.89 5.37 17.98
C ASP A 52 -3.12 4.08 17.67
N LYS A 53 -3.34 3.08 18.50
CA LYS A 53 -2.72 1.78 18.30
C LYS A 53 -3.36 1.07 17.12
N TRP A 54 -2.54 0.52 16.24
CA TRP A 54 -2.91 -0.49 15.25
C TRP A 54 -1.76 -1.48 15.10
N VAL A 55 -2.05 -2.62 14.52
CA VAL A 55 -1.03 -3.56 14.07
C VAL A 55 -1.15 -3.70 12.57
N VAL A 56 -0.07 -3.40 11.89
CA VAL A 56 0.05 -3.52 10.44
C VAL A 56 1.11 -4.56 10.13
N GLU A 57 0.70 -5.62 9.48
CA GLU A 57 1.61 -6.67 9.02
C GLU A 57 1.76 -6.58 7.51
N PHE A 58 2.99 -6.56 7.05
CA PHE A 58 3.36 -6.55 5.64
C PHE A 58 4.57 -7.48 5.43
N SER A 59 5.04 -7.64 4.21
CA SER A 59 6.14 -8.54 3.83
C SER A 59 5.83 -10.06 3.84
N TRP A 60 4.71 -10.51 4.35
CA TRP A 60 4.36 -11.94 4.34
C TRP A 60 4.12 -12.50 2.94
N PHE A 61 3.84 -11.63 2.00
CA PHE A 61 3.52 -11.96 0.61
C PHE A 61 4.76 -11.97 -0.30
N TRP A 62 5.90 -11.52 0.19
CA TRP A 62 7.13 -11.46 -0.59
C TRP A 62 7.64 -12.85 -1.00
N PRO A 63 8.39 -12.97 -2.11
CA PRO A 63 8.99 -14.23 -2.56
C PRO A 63 9.85 -14.87 -1.46
N GLN A 64 9.64 -16.16 -1.21
CA GLN A 64 10.39 -16.93 -0.22
C GLN A 64 10.87 -18.27 -0.81
N PRO A 65 12.16 -18.60 -0.75
CA PRO A 65 13.26 -17.75 -0.24
C PRO A 65 13.52 -16.55 -1.17
N PRO A 66 13.99 -15.40 -0.64
CA PRO A 66 14.38 -14.27 -1.47
C PRO A 66 15.61 -14.62 -2.32
N PHE A 67 15.82 -13.86 -3.39
CA PHE A 67 17.10 -13.92 -4.10
C PHE A 67 18.20 -13.31 -3.25
N VAL A 68 19.40 -13.87 -3.36
CA VAL A 68 20.56 -13.29 -2.71
C VAL A 68 20.96 -12.03 -3.48
N ARG A 69 21.13 -10.91 -2.76
CA ARG A 69 21.61 -9.68 -3.37
C ARG A 69 23.02 -9.92 -3.89
N GLU A 70 23.23 -9.74 -5.18
CA GLU A 70 24.49 -9.97 -5.88
C GLU A 70 24.85 -8.72 -6.69
N ILE A 71 26.04 -8.16 -6.47
CA ILE A 71 26.56 -7.05 -7.28
C ILE A 71 27.18 -7.64 -8.54
N LEU A 72 26.57 -7.33 -9.69
CA LEU A 72 27.00 -7.80 -11.00
C LEU A 72 28.06 -6.91 -11.62
N ALA A 73 27.98 -5.60 -11.39
CA ALA A 73 28.93 -4.59 -11.84
C ALA A 73 28.83 -3.34 -10.97
N GLU A 74 29.94 -2.64 -10.81
CA GLU A 74 29.95 -1.31 -10.19
C GLU A 74 31.02 -0.43 -10.78
N ASP A 75 30.78 0.88 -10.76
CA ASP A 75 31.74 1.94 -11.09
C ASP A 75 31.76 3.00 -9.96
N GLU A 76 32.29 4.19 -10.20
CA GLU A 76 32.34 5.24 -9.18
C GLU A 76 30.99 5.79 -8.81
N GLU A 77 30.01 5.80 -9.75
CA GLU A 77 28.70 6.43 -9.59
C GLU A 77 27.59 5.42 -9.38
N TYR A 78 27.65 4.23 -10.01
CA TYR A 78 26.56 3.28 -10.09
C TYR A 78 26.94 1.91 -9.53
N ALA A 79 25.91 1.20 -9.05
CA ALA A 79 25.95 -0.24 -8.78
C ALA A 79 24.84 -0.93 -9.55
N THR A 80 25.19 -2.03 -10.24
CA THR A 80 24.22 -2.95 -10.89
C THR A 80 24.17 -4.22 -10.08
N TYR A 81 22.99 -4.62 -9.65
CA TYR A 81 22.83 -5.76 -8.75
C TYR A 81 21.51 -6.50 -8.98
N VAL A 82 21.44 -7.74 -8.50
CA VAL A 82 20.20 -8.50 -8.34
C VAL A 82 19.58 -8.13 -6.99
N ASP A 83 18.31 -7.74 -7.00
CA ASP A 83 17.57 -7.45 -5.77
C ASP A 83 16.95 -8.74 -5.15
N PRO A 84 16.38 -8.68 -3.93
CA PRO A 84 15.73 -9.84 -3.30
C PRO A 84 14.54 -10.43 -4.05
N GLN A 85 13.99 -9.71 -5.03
CA GLN A 85 12.89 -10.17 -5.88
C GLN A 85 13.39 -10.86 -7.17
N GLY A 86 14.69 -10.76 -7.47
CA GLY A 86 15.31 -11.30 -8.68
C GLY A 86 15.38 -10.29 -9.83
N ILE A 87 15.07 -9.03 -9.57
CA ILE A 87 15.15 -7.96 -10.57
C ILE A 87 16.60 -7.46 -10.65
N VAL A 88 17.15 -7.33 -11.85
CA VAL A 88 18.44 -6.69 -12.06
C VAL A 88 18.22 -5.19 -12.17
N MET A 89 18.79 -4.44 -11.25
CA MET A 89 18.68 -3.00 -11.15
C MET A 89 20.03 -2.30 -11.24
N ARG A 90 20.03 -1.05 -11.71
CA ARG A 90 21.16 -0.13 -11.63
C ARG A 90 20.72 1.11 -10.87
N GLU A 91 21.44 1.48 -9.82
CA GLU A 91 21.14 2.65 -9.00
C GLU A 91 22.39 3.48 -8.74
N PHE A 92 22.18 4.74 -8.34
CA PHE A 92 23.25 5.59 -7.86
C PHE A 92 23.81 5.07 -6.53
N LYS A 93 25.13 5.06 -6.37
CA LYS A 93 25.79 4.73 -5.10
C LYS A 93 25.59 5.83 -4.04
N LYS A 94 25.42 7.09 -4.51
CA LYS A 94 25.04 8.22 -3.65
C LYS A 94 23.54 8.44 -3.68
N ASN A 95 22.92 8.50 -2.50
CA ASN A 95 21.47 8.69 -2.33
C ASN A 95 20.62 7.66 -3.11
N PRO A 96 20.84 6.36 -2.94
CA PRO A 96 20.15 5.32 -3.72
C PRO A 96 18.63 5.33 -3.54
N GLN A 97 18.12 5.90 -2.45
CA GLN A 97 16.69 5.98 -2.15
C GLN A 97 16.01 7.25 -2.65
N SER A 98 16.76 8.23 -3.16
CA SER A 98 16.20 9.50 -3.66
C SER A 98 15.80 9.45 -5.14
N SER A 99 16.11 8.37 -5.84
CA SER A 99 15.75 8.19 -7.24
C SER A 99 15.29 6.76 -7.52
N MET A 100 14.38 6.62 -8.50
CA MET A 100 13.99 5.32 -8.99
C MET A 100 15.19 4.64 -9.66
N PRO A 101 15.51 3.37 -9.33
CA PRO A 101 16.57 2.64 -10.04
C PRO A 101 16.19 2.40 -11.50
N GLN A 102 17.18 2.23 -12.36
CA GLN A 102 16.96 1.71 -13.70
C GLN A 102 16.76 0.19 -13.62
N PHE A 103 15.58 -0.29 -14.02
CA PHE A 103 15.29 -1.70 -14.15
C PHE A 103 15.89 -2.23 -15.45
N ILE A 104 16.82 -3.19 -15.36
CA ILE A 104 17.55 -3.73 -16.50
C ILE A 104 16.94 -5.05 -16.99
N ARG A 105 16.64 -5.95 -16.06
CA ARG A 105 16.07 -7.26 -16.39
C ARG A 105 15.15 -7.74 -15.27
N PHE A 106 14.07 -8.36 -15.65
CA PHE A 106 13.08 -8.95 -14.75
C PHE A 106 13.26 -10.47 -14.68
N PRO A 107 12.81 -11.11 -13.56
CA PRO A 107 13.06 -12.53 -13.34
C PRO A 107 12.27 -13.48 -14.28
N VAL A 108 11.25 -12.98 -14.97
CA VAL A 108 10.39 -13.78 -15.83
C VAL A 108 10.45 -13.28 -17.27
N GLU A 109 11.08 -14.06 -18.14
CA GLU A 109 11.13 -13.80 -19.59
C GLU A 109 10.25 -14.77 -20.37
N THR A 110 9.97 -15.94 -19.82
CA THR A 110 9.13 -16.97 -20.46
C THR A 110 8.06 -17.47 -19.50
N ARG A 111 7.07 -18.18 -20.06
CA ARG A 111 6.05 -18.87 -19.25
C ARG A 111 6.66 -19.94 -18.34
N GLU A 112 7.75 -20.57 -18.76
CA GLU A 112 8.47 -21.57 -17.96
C GLU A 112 9.19 -20.89 -16.78
N ASP A 113 9.81 -19.71 -16.99
CA ASP A 113 10.42 -18.92 -15.91
C ASP A 113 9.38 -18.55 -14.86
N PHE A 114 8.18 -18.12 -15.28
CA PHE A 114 7.09 -17.83 -14.38
C PHE A 114 6.72 -19.04 -13.53
N ARG A 115 6.46 -20.19 -14.17
CA ARG A 115 6.08 -21.42 -13.47
C ARG A 115 7.15 -21.89 -12.50
N LYS A 116 8.43 -21.74 -12.87
CA LYS A 116 9.56 -22.04 -11.99
C LYS A 116 9.59 -21.09 -10.80
N TYR A 117 9.55 -19.76 -11.04
CA TYR A 117 9.56 -18.74 -10.01
C TYR A 117 8.43 -18.97 -9.00
N TRP A 118 7.22 -19.18 -9.51
CA TRP A 118 6.03 -19.36 -8.69
C TRP A 118 6.13 -20.60 -7.80
N ARG A 119 6.46 -21.73 -8.38
CA ARG A 119 6.64 -23.00 -7.66
C ARG A 119 7.70 -22.94 -6.57
N GLU A 120 8.79 -22.24 -6.83
CA GLU A 120 9.95 -22.18 -5.93
C GLU A 120 9.79 -21.14 -4.83
N ARG A 121 9.07 -20.01 -5.09
CA ARG A 121 9.10 -18.83 -4.21
C ARG A 121 7.74 -18.32 -3.74
N MET A 122 6.65 -18.70 -4.42
CA MET A 122 5.31 -18.21 -4.10
C MET A 122 4.42 -19.28 -3.46
N ARG A 123 5.00 -20.09 -2.59
CA ARG A 123 4.21 -21.05 -1.80
C ARG A 123 3.46 -20.35 -0.69
N PRO A 124 2.17 -20.61 -0.50
CA PRO A 124 1.39 -20.04 0.60
C PRO A 124 1.65 -20.79 1.91
N ASP A 125 2.86 -20.68 2.46
CA ASP A 125 3.30 -21.34 3.70
C ASP A 125 3.73 -20.27 4.71
N LEU A 126 2.88 -20.00 5.71
CA LEU A 126 3.13 -18.99 6.73
C LEU A 126 4.31 -19.38 7.65
N THR A 127 4.63 -20.66 7.79
CA THR A 127 5.80 -21.09 8.56
C THR A 127 7.09 -20.55 7.94
N GLN A 128 7.20 -20.61 6.62
CA GLN A 128 8.36 -20.07 5.90
C GLN A 128 8.39 -18.54 5.88
N ARG A 129 7.23 -17.88 5.93
CA ARG A 129 7.06 -16.43 5.74
C ARG A 129 7.11 -15.64 7.04
N ILE A 130 6.59 -16.18 8.12
CA ILE A 130 6.52 -15.53 9.43
C ILE A 130 7.42 -16.22 10.46
N GLY A 131 7.54 -17.53 10.38
CA GLY A 131 8.26 -18.37 11.34
C GLY A 131 7.36 -19.44 11.98
N PRO A 132 7.94 -20.36 12.77
CA PRO A 132 7.21 -21.51 13.32
C PRO A 132 6.07 -21.11 14.28
N ASP A 133 6.19 -19.96 14.94
CA ASP A 133 5.25 -19.49 15.98
C ASP A 133 4.13 -18.60 15.40
N TRP A 134 3.94 -18.60 14.07
CA TRP A 134 2.97 -17.73 13.41
C TRP A 134 1.54 -17.89 13.92
N ARG A 135 1.13 -19.13 14.28
CA ARG A 135 -0.20 -19.39 14.84
C ARG A 135 -0.39 -18.73 16.20
N GLU A 136 0.59 -18.81 17.08
CA GLU A 136 0.54 -18.17 18.39
C GLU A 136 0.48 -16.65 18.25
N LYS A 137 1.32 -16.07 17.38
CA LYS A 137 1.28 -14.65 17.04
C LYS A 137 -0.11 -14.22 16.59
N LEU A 138 -0.72 -14.91 15.63
CA LEU A 138 -2.05 -14.56 15.13
C LEU A 138 -3.16 -14.75 16.17
N ARG A 139 -3.11 -15.81 16.97
CA ARG A 139 -4.06 -16.03 18.07
C ARG A 139 -4.02 -14.92 19.12
N SER A 140 -2.87 -14.29 19.34
CA SER A 140 -2.75 -13.14 20.24
C SER A 140 -3.60 -11.95 19.81
N TYR A 141 -3.95 -11.86 18.53
CA TYR A 141 -4.81 -10.80 17.97
C TYR A 141 -6.32 -11.09 18.10
N ARG A 142 -6.75 -12.28 18.56
CA ARG A 142 -8.18 -12.61 18.71
C ARG A 142 -8.93 -11.71 19.69
N LYS A 143 -8.27 -11.27 20.75
CA LYS A 143 -8.85 -10.42 21.82
C LYS A 143 -8.14 -9.07 21.85
N ARG A 144 -8.13 -8.39 20.70
CA ARG A 144 -7.51 -7.09 20.56
C ARG A 144 -8.51 -5.95 20.74
N ASP A 145 -8.03 -4.80 21.16
CA ASP A 145 -8.75 -3.53 21.25
C ASP A 145 -8.23 -2.49 20.24
N PHE A 146 -7.47 -2.95 19.25
CA PHE A 146 -6.86 -2.18 18.17
C PHE A 146 -7.06 -2.86 16.80
N PRO A 147 -7.04 -2.11 15.68
CA PRO A 147 -7.15 -2.67 14.35
C PRO A 147 -5.97 -3.59 13.98
N PHE A 148 -6.28 -4.69 13.31
CA PHE A 148 -5.33 -5.57 12.67
C PHE A 148 -5.45 -5.46 11.15
N VAL A 149 -4.42 -4.92 10.53
CA VAL A 149 -4.33 -4.63 9.09
C VAL A 149 -3.27 -5.53 8.47
N VAL A 150 -3.62 -6.20 7.39
CA VAL A 150 -2.69 -7.01 6.60
C VAL A 150 -2.53 -6.35 5.25
N ILE A 151 -1.32 -5.90 4.95
CA ILE A 151 -0.98 -5.29 3.67
C ILE A 151 -0.17 -6.30 2.87
N ALA A 152 -0.68 -6.68 1.72
CA ALA A 152 0.01 -7.63 0.86
C ALA A 152 1.22 -7.02 0.14
N ASP A 153 1.41 -5.68 0.28
CA ASP A 153 2.54 -4.92 -0.23
C ASP A 153 2.81 -5.24 -1.73
N ARG A 154 4.02 -5.08 -2.17
CA ARG A 154 4.43 -5.21 -3.59
C ARG A 154 4.14 -6.57 -4.25
N TRP A 155 3.60 -7.53 -3.48
CA TRP A 155 3.31 -8.90 -3.92
C TRP A 155 1.86 -9.31 -3.67
N GLY A 156 1.00 -8.34 -3.44
CA GLY A 156 -0.40 -8.64 -3.19
C GLY A 156 -1.35 -7.73 -3.96
N GLY A 157 -1.39 -7.92 -5.24
CA GLY A 157 -2.29 -7.25 -6.16
C GLY A 157 -2.31 -8.03 -7.46
N PHE A 158 -2.65 -7.40 -8.57
CA PHE A 158 -2.75 -8.08 -9.85
C PHE A 158 -1.93 -7.40 -10.95
N PHE A 159 -1.78 -6.08 -10.92
CA PHE A 159 -0.89 -5.39 -11.84
C PHE A 159 0.52 -5.27 -11.23
N GLY A 160 0.60 -4.75 -10.01
CA GLY A 160 1.85 -4.48 -9.32
C GLY A 160 2.79 -5.68 -9.22
N PRO A 161 2.36 -6.83 -8.67
CA PRO A 161 3.19 -8.03 -8.58
C PRO A 161 3.64 -8.55 -9.95
N ILE A 162 2.73 -8.60 -10.93
CA ILE A 162 3.07 -9.11 -12.25
C ILE A 162 4.04 -8.16 -12.98
N ARG A 163 3.87 -6.84 -12.79
CA ARG A 163 4.84 -5.85 -13.26
C ARG A 163 6.25 -6.11 -12.70
N ASN A 164 6.36 -6.48 -11.43
CA ASN A 164 7.64 -6.81 -10.79
C ASN A 164 8.26 -8.10 -11.36
N LEU A 165 7.46 -8.99 -11.93
CA LEU A 165 7.95 -10.22 -12.58
C LEU A 165 8.42 -10.01 -14.00
N VAL A 166 7.66 -9.28 -14.82
CA VAL A 166 7.88 -9.22 -16.28
C VAL A 166 8.29 -7.83 -16.80
N GLY A 167 8.21 -6.80 -15.96
CA GLY A 167 8.42 -5.40 -16.35
C GLY A 167 7.14 -4.73 -16.86
N VAL A 168 7.03 -3.42 -16.62
CA VAL A 168 5.81 -2.65 -16.93
C VAL A 168 5.53 -2.61 -18.44
N GLU A 169 6.52 -2.31 -19.27
CA GLU A 169 6.35 -2.21 -20.73
C GLU A 169 5.88 -3.53 -21.32
N ARG A 170 6.53 -4.61 -20.92
CA ARG A 170 6.17 -5.95 -21.36
C ARG A 170 4.80 -6.38 -20.86
N LEU A 171 4.45 -6.11 -19.61
CA LEU A 171 3.12 -6.42 -19.10
C LEU A 171 2.04 -5.72 -19.92
N CYS A 172 2.23 -4.43 -20.22
CA CYS A 172 1.26 -3.67 -21.03
C CYS A 172 1.05 -4.26 -22.43
N THR A 173 2.09 -4.84 -23.05
CA THR A 173 1.95 -5.52 -24.36
C THR A 173 1.39 -6.93 -24.23
N LEU A 174 1.73 -7.68 -23.18
CA LEU A 174 1.26 -9.04 -22.94
C LEU A 174 -0.28 -9.15 -22.85
N PHE A 175 -0.97 -8.12 -22.38
CA PHE A 175 -2.44 -8.10 -22.39
C PHE A 175 -3.06 -8.32 -23.78
N TYR A 176 -2.30 -8.00 -24.84
CA TYR A 176 -2.70 -8.15 -26.23
C TYR A 176 -2.03 -9.32 -26.92
N ASP A 177 -0.73 -9.51 -26.69
CA ASP A 177 0.11 -10.49 -27.40
C ASP A 177 -0.07 -11.91 -26.83
N ASP A 178 -0.20 -12.07 -25.52
CA ASP A 178 -0.43 -13.36 -24.85
C ASP A 178 -1.37 -13.20 -23.64
N PRO A 179 -2.66 -12.88 -23.88
CA PRO A 179 -3.64 -12.70 -22.80
C PRO A 179 -3.80 -13.95 -21.93
N ALA A 180 -3.60 -15.14 -22.49
CA ALA A 180 -3.67 -16.40 -21.74
C ALA A 180 -2.54 -16.54 -20.72
N PHE A 181 -1.36 -15.99 -21.01
CA PHE A 181 -0.27 -15.95 -20.05
C PHE A 181 -0.53 -14.94 -18.92
N VAL A 182 -1.10 -13.78 -19.26
CA VAL A 182 -1.53 -12.83 -18.24
C VAL A 182 -2.57 -13.46 -17.31
N GLU A 183 -3.57 -14.15 -17.85
CA GLU A 183 -4.60 -14.84 -17.05
C GLU A 183 -3.98 -15.92 -16.13
N GLU A 184 -3.01 -16.70 -16.64
CA GLU A 184 -2.28 -17.70 -15.83
C GLU A 184 -1.56 -17.05 -14.64
N MET A 185 -0.87 -15.93 -14.87
CA MET A 185 -0.16 -15.19 -13.80
C MET A 185 -1.12 -14.64 -12.75
N LEU A 186 -2.19 -13.98 -13.18
CA LEU A 186 -3.19 -13.40 -12.30
C LEU A 186 -3.97 -14.43 -11.48
N GLU A 187 -4.28 -15.59 -12.08
CA GLU A 187 -4.97 -16.66 -11.38
C GLU A 187 -4.08 -17.31 -10.32
N ALA A 188 -2.80 -17.53 -10.66
CA ALA A 188 -1.82 -18.06 -9.71
C ALA A 188 -1.65 -17.12 -8.51
N ASP A 189 -1.67 -15.79 -8.74
CA ASP A 189 -1.58 -14.81 -7.66
C ASP A 189 -2.85 -14.78 -6.79
N ALA A 190 -4.03 -14.84 -7.39
CA ALA A 190 -5.28 -14.96 -6.63
C ALA A 190 -5.31 -16.21 -5.74
N ASP A 191 -4.86 -17.36 -6.25
CA ASP A 191 -4.76 -18.59 -5.47
C ASP A 191 -3.74 -18.50 -4.34
N PHE A 192 -2.62 -17.84 -4.59
CA PHE A 192 -1.60 -17.58 -3.58
C PHE A 192 -2.13 -16.70 -2.44
N LEU A 193 -2.80 -15.58 -2.76
CA LEU A 193 -3.42 -14.70 -1.79
C LEU A 193 -4.46 -15.43 -0.93
N ILE A 194 -5.34 -16.20 -1.55
CA ILE A 194 -6.34 -17.02 -0.86
C ILE A 194 -5.66 -18.08 0.03
N GLY A 195 -4.59 -18.72 -0.46
CA GLY A 195 -3.85 -19.72 0.29
C GLY A 195 -3.18 -19.18 1.56
N LEU A 196 -2.75 -17.91 1.56
CA LEU A 196 -2.24 -17.23 2.77
C LEU A 196 -3.38 -16.76 3.66
N LEU A 197 -4.40 -16.09 3.08
CA LEU A 197 -5.55 -15.60 3.82
C LEU A 197 -6.27 -16.73 4.55
N SER A 198 -6.43 -17.91 3.93
CA SER A 198 -7.09 -19.06 4.59
C SER A 198 -6.42 -19.44 5.89
N GLN A 199 -5.08 -19.50 5.92
CA GLN A 199 -4.32 -19.83 7.11
C GLN A 199 -4.41 -18.74 8.20
N ILE A 200 -4.38 -17.45 7.78
CA ILE A 200 -4.50 -16.32 8.72
C ILE A 200 -5.89 -16.32 9.36
N LEU A 201 -6.93 -16.49 8.56
CA LEU A 201 -8.33 -16.39 8.98
C LEU A 201 -8.80 -17.60 9.80
N GLU A 202 -8.09 -18.74 9.77
CA GLU A 202 -8.28 -19.82 10.76
C GLU A 202 -7.91 -19.37 12.18
N GLU A 203 -7.00 -18.41 12.32
CA GLU A 203 -6.46 -18.02 13.61
C GLU A 203 -7.01 -16.68 14.12
N THR A 204 -7.38 -15.73 13.26
CA THR A 204 -7.91 -14.42 13.66
C THR A 204 -8.65 -13.73 12.51
N GLU A 205 -9.57 -12.82 12.84
CA GLU A 205 -10.17 -11.90 11.86
C GLU A 205 -9.19 -10.81 11.47
N ILE A 206 -9.36 -10.26 10.26
CA ILE A 206 -8.61 -9.13 9.71
C ILE A 206 -9.55 -7.94 9.59
N ASP A 207 -9.17 -6.78 10.16
CA ASP A 207 -9.98 -5.56 10.01
C ASP A 207 -9.86 -4.98 8.61
N VAL A 208 -8.65 -4.94 8.06
CA VAL A 208 -8.42 -4.53 6.67
C VAL A 208 -7.40 -5.44 6.01
N PHE A 209 -7.75 -5.99 4.84
CA PHE A 209 -6.79 -6.56 3.91
C PHE A 209 -6.55 -5.57 2.77
N ALA A 210 -5.30 -5.22 2.52
CA ALA A 210 -4.93 -4.22 1.52
C ALA A 210 -4.12 -4.83 0.38
N PHE A 211 -4.61 -4.64 -0.85
CA PHE A 211 -3.88 -4.88 -2.09
C PHE A 211 -2.91 -3.75 -2.39
N TRP A 212 -1.89 -4.03 -3.18
CA TRP A 212 -0.97 -3.03 -3.73
C TRP A 212 -0.89 -3.14 -5.24
N GLU A 213 -1.09 -2.04 -5.94
CA GLU A 213 -1.10 -2.05 -7.41
C GLU A 213 -0.11 -1.07 -8.02
N ASP A 214 -0.07 0.17 -7.54
CA ASP A 214 0.79 1.22 -8.09
C ASP A 214 0.75 1.22 -9.63
N MET A 215 -0.46 1.30 -10.18
CA MET A 215 -0.76 1.10 -11.60
C MET A 215 -1.21 2.35 -12.34
N ALA A 216 -0.88 3.52 -11.80
CA ALA A 216 -1.11 4.79 -12.47
C ALA A 216 0.13 5.68 -12.41
N TYR A 217 0.29 6.47 -13.46
CA TYR A 217 1.25 7.56 -13.54
C TYR A 217 0.57 8.85 -13.08
N HIS A 218 1.32 9.94 -12.93
CA HIS A 218 0.75 11.21 -12.46
C HIS A 218 -0.35 11.79 -13.36
N THR A 219 -0.46 11.32 -14.61
CA THR A 219 -1.44 11.84 -15.60
C THR A 219 -2.55 10.85 -15.94
N ALA A 220 -2.31 9.54 -15.82
CA ALA A 220 -3.25 8.49 -16.23
C ALA A 220 -2.86 7.11 -15.71
N PRO A 221 -3.81 6.16 -15.64
CA PRO A 221 -3.51 4.75 -15.44
C PRO A 221 -2.60 4.16 -16.52
N LEU A 222 -1.79 3.17 -16.15
CA LEU A 222 -0.87 2.45 -17.05
C LEU A 222 -1.61 1.50 -17.99
N ILE A 223 -2.81 1.03 -17.61
CA ILE A 223 -3.71 0.25 -18.45
C ILE A 223 -5.11 0.85 -18.45
N SER A 224 -5.88 0.56 -19.51
CA SER A 224 -7.24 1.06 -19.60
C SER A 224 -8.17 0.43 -18.54
N PRO A 225 -9.24 1.12 -18.11
CA PRO A 225 -10.27 0.54 -17.25
C PRO A 225 -10.90 -0.72 -17.85
N GLN A 226 -10.97 -0.84 -19.17
CA GLN A 226 -11.49 -2.01 -19.88
C GLN A 226 -10.57 -3.24 -19.65
N LEU A 227 -9.25 -3.07 -19.73
CA LEU A 227 -8.29 -4.15 -19.45
C LEU A 227 -8.34 -4.54 -17.96
N ALA A 228 -8.34 -3.56 -17.06
CA ALA A 228 -8.47 -3.83 -15.63
C ALA A 228 -9.78 -4.59 -15.31
N ARG A 229 -10.89 -4.19 -15.94
CA ARG A 229 -12.19 -4.86 -15.78
C ARG A 229 -12.18 -6.29 -16.34
N LYS A 230 -11.55 -6.51 -17.49
CA LYS A 230 -11.49 -7.84 -18.11
C LYS A 230 -10.60 -8.81 -17.31
N PHE A 231 -9.40 -8.37 -16.94
CA PHE A 231 -8.38 -9.28 -16.40
C PHE A 231 -8.32 -9.27 -14.88
N MET A 232 -8.47 -8.12 -14.23
CA MET A 232 -8.21 -8.01 -12.79
C MET A 232 -9.47 -8.11 -11.94
N LEU A 233 -10.58 -7.50 -12.36
CA LEU A 233 -11.82 -7.49 -11.58
C LEU A 233 -12.28 -8.89 -11.14
N PRO A 234 -12.28 -9.95 -11.99
CA PRO A 234 -12.68 -11.29 -11.55
C PRO A 234 -11.78 -11.85 -10.45
N ARG A 235 -10.48 -11.53 -10.48
CA ARG A 235 -9.49 -11.99 -9.50
C ARG A 235 -9.62 -11.24 -8.17
N TYR A 236 -9.84 -9.92 -8.21
CA TYR A 236 -10.20 -9.18 -7.00
C TYR A 236 -11.45 -9.76 -6.35
N ARG A 237 -12.53 -9.96 -7.10
CA ARG A 237 -13.76 -10.57 -6.56
C ARG A 237 -13.52 -11.91 -5.91
N LYS A 238 -12.75 -12.79 -6.57
CA LYS A 238 -12.40 -14.11 -6.04
C LYS A 238 -11.76 -14.00 -4.64
N VAL A 239 -10.79 -13.10 -4.46
CA VAL A 239 -10.11 -12.89 -3.17
C VAL A 239 -11.01 -12.17 -2.16
N VAL A 240 -11.74 -11.14 -2.59
CA VAL A 240 -12.66 -10.38 -1.75
C VAL A 240 -13.79 -11.25 -1.22
N ASP A 241 -14.45 -12.02 -2.08
CA ASP A 241 -15.57 -12.91 -1.69
C ASP A 241 -15.10 -13.98 -0.71
N PHE A 242 -13.92 -14.58 -0.98
CA PHE A 242 -13.29 -15.51 -0.04
C PHE A 242 -13.02 -14.85 1.30
N GLY A 243 -12.31 -13.73 1.33
CA GLY A 243 -11.92 -13.07 2.57
C GLY A 243 -13.13 -12.58 3.39
N ARG A 244 -14.16 -11.99 2.74
CA ARG A 244 -15.40 -11.57 3.43
C ARG A 244 -16.12 -12.74 4.09
N SER A 245 -16.21 -13.87 3.41
CA SER A 245 -16.87 -15.06 3.97
C SER A 245 -16.08 -15.72 5.12
N HIS A 246 -14.83 -15.31 5.36
CA HIS A 246 -13.93 -15.90 6.36
C HIS A 246 -13.45 -14.93 7.44
N GLY A 247 -13.88 -13.67 7.46
CA GLY A 247 -13.58 -12.73 8.53
C GLY A 247 -12.67 -11.56 8.18
N VAL A 248 -12.58 -11.17 6.91
CA VAL A 248 -12.03 -9.87 6.51
C VAL A 248 -13.17 -8.84 6.51
N HIS A 249 -13.04 -7.77 7.31
CA HIS A 249 -14.09 -6.75 7.44
C HIS A 249 -14.09 -5.75 6.28
N PHE A 250 -12.91 -5.27 5.87
CA PHE A 250 -12.74 -4.30 4.78
C PHE A 250 -11.61 -4.70 3.85
N PHE A 251 -11.77 -4.35 2.58
CA PHE A 251 -10.70 -4.46 1.58
C PHE A 251 -10.24 -3.08 1.16
N ALA A 252 -8.93 -2.86 1.21
CA ALA A 252 -8.28 -1.66 0.75
C ALA A 252 -7.42 -1.91 -0.49
N LEU A 253 -7.10 -0.85 -1.23
CA LEU A 253 -6.17 -0.92 -2.34
C LEU A 253 -5.31 0.34 -2.38
N ASP A 254 -4.01 0.09 -2.47
CA ASP A 254 -2.96 1.08 -2.64
C ASP A 254 -2.62 1.26 -4.12
N SER A 255 -2.70 2.48 -4.59
CA SER A 255 -2.18 2.84 -5.91
C SER A 255 -1.92 4.34 -5.96
N ASP A 256 -0.66 4.67 -6.19
CA ASP A 256 -0.24 6.03 -6.45
C ASP A 256 -0.75 6.55 -7.81
N GLY A 257 -0.58 7.85 -8.03
CA GLY A 257 -0.86 8.49 -9.30
C GLY A 257 -2.31 8.89 -9.54
N SER A 258 -2.65 9.14 -10.81
CA SER A 258 -3.97 9.57 -11.24
C SER A 258 -4.89 8.37 -11.46
N ILE A 259 -5.58 7.92 -10.41
CA ILE A 259 -6.35 6.68 -10.36
C ILE A 259 -7.85 6.82 -10.67
N ASP A 260 -8.38 8.04 -10.83
CA ASP A 260 -9.82 8.29 -10.96
C ASP A 260 -10.54 7.37 -11.99
N PRO A 261 -9.96 7.07 -13.18
CA PRO A 261 -10.61 6.17 -14.14
C PRO A 261 -10.74 4.71 -13.67
N LEU A 262 -9.90 4.27 -12.72
CA LEU A 262 -9.88 2.89 -12.19
C LEU A 262 -10.80 2.70 -10.97
N ILE A 263 -11.12 3.76 -10.26
CA ILE A 263 -11.96 3.70 -9.05
C ILE A 263 -13.23 2.88 -9.26
N PRO A 264 -14.03 3.07 -10.34
CA PRO A 264 -15.23 2.25 -10.56
C PRO A 264 -14.95 0.74 -10.70
N VAL A 265 -13.79 0.37 -11.28
CA VAL A 265 -13.41 -1.04 -11.43
C VAL A 265 -13.15 -1.67 -10.07
N TRP A 266 -12.43 -0.97 -9.20
CA TRP A 266 -12.12 -1.46 -7.86
C TRP A 266 -13.36 -1.51 -6.95
N MET A 267 -14.23 -0.49 -7.02
CA MET A 267 -15.51 -0.52 -6.31
C MET A 267 -16.38 -1.71 -6.75
N ASP A 268 -16.49 -1.95 -8.06
CA ASP A 268 -17.20 -3.11 -8.62
C ASP A 268 -16.56 -4.45 -8.22
N SER A 269 -15.28 -4.44 -7.86
CA SER A 269 -14.56 -5.61 -7.35
C SER A 269 -14.83 -5.89 -5.87
N GLY A 270 -15.48 -4.97 -5.16
CA GLY A 270 -15.75 -5.05 -3.73
C GLY A 270 -14.66 -4.43 -2.85
N ILE A 271 -13.77 -3.62 -3.42
CA ILE A 271 -12.81 -2.81 -2.65
C ILE A 271 -13.58 -1.68 -1.95
N ASP A 272 -13.36 -1.54 -0.64
CA ASP A 272 -14.07 -0.59 0.22
C ASP A 272 -13.31 0.73 0.39
N ILE A 273 -11.98 0.65 0.40
CA ILE A 273 -11.07 1.72 0.79
C ILE A 273 -10.02 1.90 -0.30
N LEU A 274 -9.72 3.14 -0.66
CA LEU A 274 -8.58 3.46 -1.53
C LEU A 274 -7.62 4.41 -0.80
N TYR A 275 -6.34 4.30 -1.15
CA TYR A 275 -5.27 5.15 -0.65
C TYR A 275 -4.07 5.17 -1.63
N PRO A 276 -3.12 6.12 -1.56
CA PRO A 276 -3.12 7.26 -0.63
C PRO A 276 -3.74 8.54 -1.21
N PHE A 277 -4.22 8.56 -2.46
CA PHE A 277 -4.78 9.72 -3.16
C PHE A 277 -3.79 10.87 -3.33
N GLU A 278 -2.75 10.66 -4.12
CA GLU A 278 -1.73 11.66 -4.37
C GLU A 278 -2.28 12.97 -4.94
N VAL A 279 -2.27 14.04 -4.13
CA VAL A 279 -2.76 15.37 -4.53
C VAL A 279 -1.92 15.94 -5.68
N GLN A 280 -0.63 15.64 -5.70
CA GLN A 280 0.26 16.06 -6.78
C GLN A 280 -0.08 15.42 -8.12
N ALA A 281 -0.70 14.26 -8.13
CA ALA A 281 -1.24 13.60 -9.33
C ALA A 281 -2.66 14.06 -9.70
N GLY A 282 -3.16 15.11 -9.06
CA GLY A 282 -4.48 15.68 -9.32
C GLY A 282 -5.63 14.97 -8.59
N MET A 283 -5.34 14.09 -7.64
CA MET A 283 -6.38 13.45 -6.84
C MET A 283 -6.86 14.41 -5.73
N ASP A 284 -8.16 14.69 -5.72
CA ASP A 284 -8.82 15.49 -4.70
C ASP A 284 -9.86 14.66 -3.95
N VAL A 285 -9.59 14.38 -2.70
CA VAL A 285 -10.46 13.55 -1.83
C VAL A 285 -11.85 14.15 -1.61
N LEU A 286 -12.01 15.47 -1.68
CA LEU A 286 -13.32 16.14 -1.62
C LEU A 286 -14.13 15.85 -2.89
N ALA A 287 -13.48 15.95 -4.06
CA ALA A 287 -14.10 15.60 -5.33
C ALA A 287 -14.44 14.11 -5.42
N VAL A 288 -13.56 13.23 -4.91
CA VAL A 288 -13.79 11.79 -4.79
C VAL A 288 -15.02 11.51 -3.92
N ARG A 289 -15.09 12.11 -2.72
CA ARG A 289 -16.25 11.97 -1.83
C ARG A 289 -17.55 12.48 -2.48
N LYS A 290 -17.48 13.61 -3.15
CA LYS A 290 -18.63 14.16 -3.88
C LYS A 290 -19.13 13.23 -4.98
N LYS A 291 -18.19 12.57 -5.70
CA LYS A 291 -18.49 11.70 -6.84
C LYS A 291 -19.00 10.32 -6.42
N TYR A 292 -18.39 9.70 -5.41
CA TYR A 292 -18.65 8.31 -5.01
C TYR A 292 -19.45 8.17 -3.70
N GLY A 293 -19.65 9.28 -2.99
CA GLY A 293 -20.40 9.32 -1.74
C GLY A 293 -19.76 8.43 -0.65
N ARG A 294 -20.61 7.82 0.16
CA ARG A 294 -20.21 6.93 1.26
C ARG A 294 -19.95 5.48 0.81
N SER A 295 -20.09 5.19 -0.48
CA SER A 295 -19.75 3.85 -1.02
C SER A 295 -18.26 3.59 -1.05
N LEU A 296 -17.43 4.65 -1.02
CA LEU A 296 -15.97 4.58 -0.98
C LEU A 296 -15.43 5.23 0.29
N ARG A 297 -14.60 4.52 1.03
CA ARG A 297 -13.83 5.04 2.16
C ARG A 297 -12.48 5.52 1.65
N ILE A 298 -11.93 6.49 2.35
CA ILE A 298 -10.74 7.20 1.91
C ILE A 298 -9.68 7.14 3.02
N TRP A 299 -8.45 6.76 2.67
CA TRP A 299 -7.27 6.91 3.51
C TRP A 299 -6.27 7.82 2.83
N GLY A 300 -5.71 8.79 3.56
CA GLY A 300 -4.74 9.73 2.99
C GLY A 300 -5.37 10.97 2.36
N GLY A 301 -4.74 11.50 1.31
CA GLY A 301 -5.20 12.67 0.57
C GLY A 301 -5.04 14.00 1.30
N VAL A 302 -4.26 14.05 2.38
CA VAL A 302 -3.74 15.30 2.95
C VAL A 302 -2.45 15.64 2.20
N ASP A 303 -2.44 16.78 1.53
CA ASP A 303 -1.31 17.22 0.72
C ASP A 303 -0.05 17.42 1.57
N LYS A 304 1.01 16.67 1.25
CA LYS A 304 2.31 16.76 1.95
C LYS A 304 3.07 18.05 1.67
N ARG A 305 2.82 18.72 0.53
CA ARG A 305 3.58 19.91 0.09
C ARG A 305 3.50 21.11 1.04
N PRO A 306 2.35 21.42 1.69
CA PRO A 306 2.26 22.43 2.73
C PRO A 306 3.27 22.27 3.87
N LEU A 307 3.74 21.04 4.14
CA LEU A 307 4.70 20.77 5.21
C LEU A 307 6.08 21.38 4.92
N SER A 308 6.44 21.58 3.66
CA SER A 308 7.67 22.29 3.29
C SER A 308 7.53 23.82 3.38
N VAL A 309 6.29 24.32 3.34
CA VAL A 309 6.00 25.77 3.37
C VAL A 309 5.92 26.32 4.80
N GLY A 310 5.10 25.70 5.66
CA GLY A 310 5.00 26.08 7.06
C GLY A 310 3.58 26.08 7.64
N PRO A 311 3.43 26.55 8.91
CA PRO A 311 2.21 26.42 9.70
C PRO A 311 0.92 26.91 9.02
N GLU A 312 0.92 28.09 8.45
CA GLU A 312 -0.28 28.66 7.81
C GLU A 312 -0.77 27.82 6.61
N ALA A 313 0.17 27.27 5.84
CA ALA A 313 -0.16 26.39 4.72
C ALA A 313 -0.71 25.03 5.20
N ILE A 314 -0.15 24.52 6.30
CA ILE A 314 -0.61 23.30 6.96
C ILE A 314 -2.03 23.48 7.49
N ASP A 315 -2.30 24.56 8.21
CA ASP A 315 -3.63 24.84 8.77
C ASP A 315 -4.69 24.94 7.67
N LYS A 316 -4.36 25.62 6.57
CA LYS A 316 -5.27 25.70 5.41
C LYS A 316 -5.57 24.33 4.79
N GLU A 317 -4.59 23.45 4.73
CA GLU A 317 -4.80 22.08 4.22
C GLU A 317 -5.66 21.24 5.18
N LEU A 318 -5.43 21.38 6.48
CA LEU A 318 -6.24 20.71 7.50
C LEU A 318 -7.69 21.20 7.49
N GLU A 319 -7.91 22.52 7.32
CA GLU A 319 -9.26 23.08 7.12
C GLU A 319 -9.93 22.52 5.85
N ARG A 320 -9.18 22.30 4.77
CA ARG A 320 -9.70 21.71 3.52
C ARG A 320 -10.28 20.32 3.75
N VAL A 321 -9.58 19.45 4.49
CA VAL A 321 -10.01 18.05 4.69
C VAL A 321 -10.98 17.86 5.84
N LYS A 322 -11.15 18.84 6.72
CA LYS A 322 -12.01 18.76 7.89
C LYS A 322 -13.45 18.31 7.60
N PRO A 323 -14.12 18.76 6.52
CA PRO A 323 -15.47 18.28 6.21
C PRO A 323 -15.57 16.75 5.97
N LEU A 324 -14.47 16.11 5.51
CA LEU A 324 -14.44 14.64 5.36
C LEU A 324 -14.29 13.94 6.72
N ILE A 325 -13.51 14.53 7.63
CA ILE A 325 -13.38 14.04 8.99
C ILE A 325 -14.76 14.04 9.67
N ASP A 326 -15.50 15.14 9.54
CA ASP A 326 -16.84 15.31 10.12
C ASP A 326 -17.88 14.37 9.47
N ASP A 327 -17.74 14.02 8.17
CA ASP A 327 -18.64 13.12 7.46
C ASP A 327 -18.41 11.63 7.79
N GLY A 328 -17.19 11.24 8.21
CA GLY A 328 -16.80 9.85 8.46
C GLY A 328 -16.36 9.07 7.22
N GLY A 329 -16.01 7.80 7.40
CA GLY A 329 -15.44 6.96 6.33
C GLY A 329 -14.10 7.49 5.81
N TYR A 330 -13.38 8.26 6.62
CA TYR A 330 -12.13 8.91 6.26
C TYR A 330 -11.08 8.73 7.36
N VAL A 331 -9.90 8.29 6.97
CA VAL A 331 -8.72 8.24 7.84
C VAL A 331 -7.72 9.25 7.31
N PRO A 332 -7.60 10.43 7.94
CA PRO A 332 -6.73 11.51 7.47
C PRO A 332 -5.27 11.15 7.69
N MET A 333 -4.53 11.03 6.62
CA MET A 333 -3.06 10.85 6.59
C MET A 333 -2.49 11.63 5.41
N LEU A 334 -1.20 11.83 5.39
CA LEU A 334 -0.53 12.41 4.22
C LEU A 334 -0.83 11.57 2.96
N ASP A 335 -0.84 12.23 1.83
CA ASP A 335 -1.03 11.63 0.50
C ASP A 335 0.18 10.82 0.03
N HIS A 336 1.30 10.89 0.71
CA HIS A 336 2.52 10.09 0.52
C HIS A 336 3.55 10.44 1.61
N SER A 337 4.70 9.76 1.62
CA SER A 337 5.84 10.06 2.52
C SER A 337 6.30 11.49 2.40
N ALA A 338 6.64 12.13 3.53
CA ALA A 338 7.22 13.45 3.56
C ALA A 338 8.58 13.49 2.85
N THR A 339 8.77 14.51 2.01
CA THR A 339 9.96 14.70 1.17
C THR A 339 11.11 15.37 1.95
N PRO A 340 12.36 15.31 1.46
CA PRO A 340 13.54 15.85 2.17
C PRO A 340 13.52 17.35 2.47
N ASP A 341 12.68 18.11 1.78
CA ASP A 341 12.46 19.56 2.02
C ASP A 341 11.54 19.87 3.21
N THR A 342 10.86 18.84 3.77
CA THR A 342 9.99 18.99 4.95
C THR A 342 10.81 19.13 6.25
N PRO A 343 10.74 20.28 6.98
CA PRO A 343 11.35 20.40 8.30
C PRO A 343 10.64 19.55 9.35
N TYR A 344 11.39 18.97 10.29
CA TYR A 344 10.82 18.15 11.38
C TYR A 344 9.80 18.90 12.24
N GLN A 345 10.05 20.17 12.52
CA GLN A 345 9.11 21.01 13.29
C GLN A 345 7.75 21.17 12.57
N ASN A 346 7.74 21.24 11.22
CA ASN A 346 6.50 21.36 10.45
C ASN A 346 5.72 20.03 10.44
N TYR A 347 6.42 18.90 10.38
CA TYR A 347 5.79 17.59 10.50
C TYR A 347 5.14 17.39 11.88
N ARG A 348 5.83 17.77 12.95
CA ARG A 348 5.26 17.77 14.30
C ARG A 348 4.05 18.70 14.41
N TYR A 349 4.18 19.92 13.89
CA TYR A 349 3.07 20.88 13.86
C TYR A 349 1.84 20.29 13.15
N PHE A 350 2.06 19.66 12.00
CA PHE A 350 1.00 18.96 11.26
C PHE A 350 0.29 17.93 12.14
N LEU A 351 1.02 17.00 12.76
CA LEU A 351 0.41 15.96 13.60
C LEU A 351 -0.32 16.52 14.82
N GLU A 352 0.27 17.54 15.48
CA GLU A 352 -0.36 18.21 16.61
C GLU A 352 -1.67 18.91 16.23
N HIS A 353 -1.73 19.55 15.05
CA HIS A 353 -2.91 20.27 14.58
C HIS A 353 -3.94 19.31 13.96
N LEU A 354 -3.51 18.27 13.24
CA LEU A 354 -4.42 17.21 12.80
C LEU A 354 -5.18 16.64 14.01
N ARG A 355 -4.47 16.28 15.09
CA ARG A 355 -5.10 15.72 16.30
C ARG A 355 -6.15 16.64 16.93
N LYS A 356 -6.03 17.97 16.79
CA LYS A 356 -7.00 18.93 17.34
C LYS A 356 -8.31 18.98 16.56
N ILE A 357 -8.31 18.58 15.30
CA ILE A 357 -9.49 18.65 14.42
C ILE A 357 -10.21 17.31 14.26
N LEU A 358 -9.62 16.19 14.79
CA LEU A 358 -10.27 14.88 14.80
C LEU A 358 -11.38 14.84 15.85
#